data_81e3f74c502ae40a9a8f865767ee7b4d
#
_entry.id   81e3f74c502ae40a9a8f865767ee7b4d
#
_cell.length_a   1.000
_cell.length_b   1.000
_cell.length_c   1.000
_cell.angle_alpha   90.00
_cell.angle_beta   90.00
_cell.angle_gamma   90.00
#
_symmetry.space_group_name_H-M   'P 1'
#
loop_
_entity.id
_entity.type
_entity.pdbx_description
1 polymer ?
#
loop_
_entity_poly.entity_id
_entity_poly.type
_entity_poly.pdbx_seq_one_letter_code
_entity_poly.pdbx_strand_id
1 'polypeptide(L)' 'MEGMLIWEVNGIDDLEGTCFAQCSTKEKAEKAMQILEENGFENILEVRQSNLRLDQLSIKGKLIKL' A
#
# COMPACT_ATOMS: atom_id res chain seq x y z
N MET A 1 -0.35 -0.30 23.96
CA MET A 1 -1.44 -0.77 23.12
C MET A 1 -0.92 -1.33 21.80
N GLU A 2 -1.39 -2.48 21.46
CA GLU A 2 -0.95 -3.12 20.24
C GLU A 2 -1.64 -2.49 19.04
N GLY A 3 -0.89 -2.40 17.97
CA GLY A 3 -1.48 -1.98 16.72
C GLY A 3 -2.33 -3.08 16.12
N MET A 4 -3.00 -2.76 15.04
CA MET A 4 -3.75 -3.74 14.28
C MET A 4 -2.92 -4.21 13.10
N LEU A 5 -3.28 -5.36 12.57
CA LEU A 5 -2.61 -5.83 11.36
C LEU A 5 -3.05 -4.98 10.20
N ILE A 6 -2.07 -4.54 9.43
CA ILE A 6 -2.34 -3.82 8.19
C ILE A 6 -1.55 -4.46 7.07
N TRP A 7 -2.03 -4.25 5.86
CA TRP A 7 -1.35 -4.71 4.65
C TRP A 7 -0.75 -3.48 3.98
N GLU A 8 0.58 -3.47 3.90
CA GLU A 8 1.31 -2.32 3.40
C GLU A 8 1.87 -2.66 2.02
N VAL A 9 1.63 -1.77 1.05
CA VAL A 9 2.14 -1.95 -0.30
C VAL A 9 3.28 -0.97 -0.49
N ASN A 10 4.47 -1.49 -0.72
CA ASN A 10 5.70 -0.70 -0.81
C ASN A 10 6.33 -0.83 -2.17
N GLY A 11 7.11 0.19 -2.56
CA GLY A 11 7.84 0.18 -3.81
C GLY A 11 9.06 -0.72 -3.77
N ILE A 12 9.52 -1.11 -4.95
CA ILE A 12 10.70 -1.93 -5.14
C ILE A 12 11.66 -1.17 -6.05
N ASP A 13 12.92 -1.45 -5.93
CA ASP A 13 13.99 -0.84 -6.74
C ASP A 13 14.04 0.67 -6.52
N ASP A 14 13.86 1.45 -7.55
CA ASP A 14 13.94 2.91 -7.45
C ASP A 14 12.89 3.48 -6.52
N LEU A 15 11.86 2.71 -6.26
CA LEU A 15 10.79 3.11 -5.36
C LEU A 15 10.97 2.50 -3.98
N GLU A 16 12.13 1.95 -3.70
CA GLU A 16 12.42 1.33 -2.42
C GLU A 16 12.21 2.35 -1.30
N GLY A 17 11.52 1.91 -0.27
CA GLY A 17 11.20 2.78 0.85
C GLY A 17 9.95 3.62 0.65
N THR A 18 9.39 3.61 -0.56
CA THR A 18 8.15 4.34 -0.82
C THR A 18 6.97 3.49 -0.38
N CYS A 19 6.14 4.07 0.47
CA CYS A 19 4.91 3.40 0.89
C CYS A 19 3.77 3.95 0.04
N PHE A 20 3.19 3.09 -0.79
CA PHE A 20 2.08 3.47 -1.65
C PHE A 20 0.74 3.43 -0.92
N ALA A 21 0.55 2.41 -0.07
CA ALA A 21 -0.75 2.23 0.58
C ALA A 21 -0.59 1.47 1.89
N GLN A 22 -1.45 1.80 2.84
CA GLN A 22 -1.58 1.07 4.10
C GLN A 22 -3.05 0.73 4.24
N CYS A 23 -3.36 -0.55 4.15
CA CYS A 23 -4.75 -0.99 3.98
C CYS A 23 -5.20 -1.81 5.18
N SER A 24 -6.46 -1.67 5.52
CA SER A 24 -7.04 -2.41 6.63
C SER A 24 -7.44 -3.83 6.24
N THR A 25 -7.52 -4.13 4.95
CA THR A 25 -7.86 -5.47 4.49
C THR A 25 -6.92 -5.88 3.36
N LYS A 26 -6.77 -7.20 3.21
CA LYS A 26 -5.93 -7.74 2.15
C LYS A 26 -6.51 -7.41 0.77
N GLU A 27 -7.84 -7.42 0.66
CA GLU A 27 -8.48 -7.12 -0.61
C GLU A 27 -8.15 -5.72 -1.10
N LYS A 28 -8.14 -4.75 -0.19
CA LYS A 28 -7.78 -3.38 -0.57
C LYS A 28 -6.32 -3.30 -0.99
N ALA A 29 -5.44 -4.03 -0.31
CA ALA A 29 -4.04 -4.07 -0.68
C ALA A 29 -3.85 -4.67 -2.06
N GLU A 30 -4.56 -5.75 -2.36
CA GLU A 30 -4.46 -6.38 -3.68
C GLU A 30 -4.96 -5.45 -4.78
N LYS A 31 -6.02 -4.70 -4.49
CA LYS A 31 -6.52 -3.70 -5.42
C LYS A 31 -5.46 -2.64 -5.68
N ALA A 32 -4.81 -2.18 -4.63
CA ALA A 32 -3.75 -1.17 -4.76
C ALA A 32 -2.60 -1.71 -5.61
N MET A 33 -2.19 -2.96 -5.37
CA MET A 33 -1.11 -3.58 -6.13
C MET A 33 -1.47 -3.65 -7.62
N GLN A 34 -2.71 -4.01 -7.92
CA GLN A 34 -3.15 -4.10 -9.31
C GLN A 34 -3.08 -2.75 -10.00
N ILE A 35 -3.55 -1.69 -9.31
CA ILE A 35 -3.51 -0.35 -9.86
C ILE A 35 -2.05 0.08 -10.12
N LEU A 36 -1.17 -0.22 -9.18
CA LEU A 36 0.24 0.12 -9.34
C LEU A 36 0.86 -0.59 -10.52
N GLU A 37 0.55 -1.87 -10.70
CA GLU A 37 1.09 -2.63 -11.81
C GLU A 37 0.59 -2.07 -13.15
N GLU A 38 -0.67 -1.67 -13.20
CA GLU A 38 -1.23 -1.10 -14.41
C GLU A 38 -0.57 0.23 -14.77
N ASN A 39 0.02 0.89 -13.78
CA ASN A 39 0.70 2.16 -13.99
C ASN A 39 2.22 2.00 -14.08
N GLY A 40 2.71 0.78 -14.17
CA GLY A 40 4.13 0.53 -14.39
C GLY A 40 4.99 0.53 -13.15
N PHE A 41 4.40 0.47 -11.97
CA PHE A 41 5.14 0.43 -10.73
C PHE A 41 5.31 -1.00 -10.23
N GLU A 42 6.50 -1.29 -9.73
CA GLU A 42 6.75 -2.56 -9.05
C GLU A 42 6.51 -2.37 -7.57
N ASN A 43 5.91 -3.37 -6.95
CA ASN A 43 5.51 -3.25 -5.55
C ASN A 43 5.57 -4.60 -4.85
N ILE A 44 5.59 -4.54 -3.52
CA ILE A 44 5.60 -5.73 -2.69
C ILE A 44 4.61 -5.53 -1.55
N LEU A 45 3.92 -6.61 -1.18
CA LEU A 45 2.96 -6.59 -0.09
C LEU A 45 3.64 -7.08 1.19
N GLU A 46 3.48 -6.30 2.23
CA GLU A 46 3.97 -6.66 3.54
C GLU A 46 2.85 -6.54 4.57
N VAL A 47 2.88 -7.40 5.57
CA VAL A 47 1.92 -7.35 6.66
C VAL A 47 2.66 -6.94 7.91
N ARG A 48 2.13 -5.93 8.60
CA ARG A 48 2.76 -5.45 9.82
C ARG A 48 1.71 -4.90 10.76
N GLN A 49 2.11 -4.65 11.99
CA GLN A 49 1.24 -4.02 12.96
C GLN A 49 1.43 -2.51 12.92
N SER A 50 0.33 -1.79 12.95
CA SER A 50 0.37 -0.33 12.94
C SER A 50 -0.93 0.22 13.46
N ASN A 51 -0.87 1.44 13.96
CA ASN A 51 -2.08 2.16 14.36
C ASN A 51 -2.66 2.98 13.22
N LEU A 52 -1.96 3.03 12.07
CA LEU A 52 -2.40 3.82 10.94
C LEU A 52 -3.06 2.93 9.91
N ARG A 53 -4.22 3.36 9.44
CA ARG A 53 -4.96 2.68 8.37
C ARG A 53 -5.56 3.74 7.49
N LEU A 54 -4.94 3.97 6.37
CA LEU A 54 -5.40 5.04 5.48
C LEU A 54 -6.35 4.56 4.41
N ASP A 55 -6.23 3.30 4.00
CA ASP A 55 -7.07 2.73 2.94
C ASP A 55 -7.10 3.61 1.70
N GLN A 56 -5.96 4.18 1.39
CA GLN A 56 -5.79 5.04 0.23
C GLN A 56 -4.49 4.68 -0.46
N LEU A 57 -4.49 4.83 -1.78
CA LEU A 57 -3.32 4.58 -2.59
C LEU A 57 -2.75 5.92 -3.04
N SER A 58 -1.46 6.12 -2.78
CA SER A 58 -0.75 7.32 -3.22
C SER A 58 0.05 6.96 -4.47
N ILE A 59 -0.25 7.65 -5.57
CA ILE A 59 0.45 7.39 -6.83
C ILE A 59 0.58 8.71 -7.59
N LYS A 60 1.80 9.03 -7.99
CA LYS A 60 2.08 10.24 -8.79
C LYS A 60 1.45 11.49 -8.19
N GLY A 61 1.49 11.61 -6.87
CA GLY A 61 0.93 12.76 -6.20
C GLY A 61 -0.57 12.75 -6.03
N LYS A 62 -1.23 11.67 -6.42
CA LYS A 62 -2.68 11.52 -6.29
C LYS A 62 -3.01 10.52 -5.21
N LEU A 63 -4.13 10.73 -4.54
CA LEU A 63 -4.65 9.78 -3.57
C LEU A 63 -5.90 9.14 -4.15
N ILE A 64 -5.89 7.81 -4.18
CA ILE A 64 -7.01 7.03 -4.68
C ILE A 64 -7.60 6.25 -3.52
N LYS A 65 -8.87 6.44 -3.30
CA LYS A 65 -9.56 5.72 -2.21
C LYS A 65 -9.76 4.26 -2.61
N LEU A 66 -9.42 3.37 -1.69
CA LEU A 66 -9.53 1.93 -1.92
C LEU A 66 -10.82 1.34 -1.38
#